data_aea06de74203d8659c940b91b34858ba
#
_entry.id   aea06de74203d8659c940b91b34858ba
#
_cell.length_a   1.000
_cell.length_b   1.000
_cell.length_c   1.000
_cell.angle_alpha   90.00
_cell.angle_beta   90.00
_cell.angle_gamma   90.00
#
_symmetry.space_group_name_H-M   'P 1'
#
loop_
_entity.id
_entity.type
_entity.pdbx_description
1 polymer ?
#
loop_
_entity_poly.entity_id
_entity_poly.type
_entity_poly.pdbx_seq_one_letter_code
_entity_poly.pdbx_strand_id
1 'polypeptide(L)'
;MNLTVEYQPITELFRNAHTEGRHFLYEFEVYNLLSLSGSETPPKCSFIPRNAKPMEEEIMSLPGEKAVLKIISPTIVHKTEVGGVRIVPKTPDKVRSAVRRMLSEVPERYAEWIERCPASAPESYKGLAGTALQNAIAADLKGVLQVQFMPPDSASFGNELIVGLRRTREFGMVISAGLGGTDTELYAERFRKGQAIVAALTELTDGDAFFELFRKTV
;
A
#
# COMPACT_ATOMS: atom_id res chain seq x y z
N MET A 1 13.82 -22.93 6.77
CA MET A 1 13.38 -22.79 5.36
C MET A 1 14.50 -22.04 4.62
N ASN A 2 15.09 -22.60 3.58
CA ASN A 2 16.07 -21.86 2.78
C ASN A 2 15.29 -20.98 1.79
N LEU A 3 15.22 -19.68 2.05
CA LEU A 3 14.63 -18.72 1.14
C LEU A 3 15.60 -18.45 -0.02
N THR A 4 15.12 -18.53 -1.24
CA THR A 4 15.90 -18.14 -2.42
C THR A 4 15.57 -16.69 -2.76
N VAL A 5 16.53 -15.79 -2.55
CA VAL A 5 16.36 -14.35 -2.83
C VAL A 5 16.93 -14.03 -4.21
N GLU A 6 16.14 -13.43 -5.06
CA GLU A 6 16.52 -13.02 -6.41
C GLU A 6 17.10 -11.59 -6.41
N TYR A 7 18.35 -11.43 -6.02
CA TYR A 7 18.98 -10.13 -5.82
C TYR A 7 19.06 -9.25 -7.07
N GLN A 8 19.28 -9.84 -8.25
CA GLN A 8 19.41 -9.07 -9.49
C GLN A 8 18.08 -8.41 -9.90
N PRO A 9 16.94 -9.13 -10.00
CA PRO A 9 15.64 -8.52 -10.26
C PRO A 9 15.24 -7.49 -9.20
N ILE A 10 15.55 -7.74 -7.91
CA ILE A 10 15.31 -6.76 -6.82
C ILE A 10 16.10 -5.48 -7.06
N THR A 11 17.37 -5.60 -7.45
CA THR A 11 18.22 -4.43 -7.75
C THR A 11 17.69 -3.63 -8.93
N GLU A 12 17.19 -4.31 -9.97
CA GLU A 12 16.58 -3.67 -11.13
C GLU A 12 15.30 -2.93 -10.77
N LEU A 13 14.47 -3.52 -9.91
CA LEU A 13 13.24 -2.89 -9.43
C LEU A 13 13.53 -1.55 -8.72
N PHE A 14 14.51 -1.51 -7.83
CA PHE A 14 14.92 -0.26 -7.17
C PHE A 14 15.57 0.73 -8.14
N ARG A 15 16.38 0.25 -9.10
CA ARG A 15 16.99 1.10 -10.13
C ARG A 15 15.93 1.77 -11.01
N ASN A 16 14.89 1.03 -11.39
CA ASN A 16 13.79 1.58 -12.19
C ASN A 16 13.06 2.69 -11.44
N ALA A 17 12.72 2.46 -10.16
CA ALA A 17 12.12 3.49 -9.32
C ALA A 17 13.01 4.74 -9.22
N HIS A 18 14.31 4.55 -9.02
CA HIS A 18 15.28 5.66 -8.94
C HIS A 18 15.39 6.43 -10.26
N THR A 19 15.41 5.72 -11.40
CA THR A 19 15.46 6.35 -12.73
C THR A 19 14.22 7.19 -13.02
N GLU A 20 13.06 6.81 -12.46
CA GLU A 20 11.84 7.60 -12.49
C GLU A 20 11.81 8.75 -11.46
N GLY A 21 12.89 8.98 -10.73
CA GLY A 21 12.99 10.00 -9.68
C GLY A 21 12.18 9.69 -8.42
N ARG A 22 11.78 8.43 -8.22
CA ARG A 22 11.04 7.99 -7.05
C ARG A 22 11.97 7.50 -5.94
N HIS A 23 11.63 7.80 -4.71
CA HIS A 23 12.30 7.30 -3.49
C HIS A 23 11.43 6.26 -2.76
N PHE A 24 10.42 5.71 -3.42
CA PHE A 24 9.50 4.70 -2.91
C PHE A 24 9.08 3.75 -4.04
N LEU A 25 8.58 2.58 -3.66
CA LEU A 25 7.96 1.62 -4.57
C LEU A 25 6.44 1.76 -4.52
N TYR A 26 5.79 1.60 -5.67
CA TYR A 26 4.34 1.44 -5.70
C TYR A 26 3.92 0.08 -5.12
N GLU A 27 2.67 -0.04 -4.70
CA GLU A 27 2.18 -1.25 -4.02
C GLU A 27 2.39 -2.53 -4.84
N PHE A 28 2.18 -2.49 -6.15
CA PHE A 28 2.42 -3.64 -7.02
C PHE A 28 3.91 -4.00 -7.14
N GLU A 29 4.79 -3.02 -7.05
CA GLU A 29 6.25 -3.24 -7.02
C GLU A 29 6.67 -3.86 -5.69
N VAL A 30 6.02 -3.49 -4.59
CA VAL A 30 6.22 -4.14 -3.27
C VAL A 30 5.79 -5.60 -3.30
N TYR A 31 4.66 -5.92 -3.93
CA TYR A 31 4.24 -7.32 -4.10
C TYR A 31 5.25 -8.13 -4.92
N ASN A 32 5.80 -7.53 -5.98
CA ASN A 32 6.87 -8.14 -6.76
C ASN A 32 8.15 -8.34 -5.92
N LEU A 33 8.54 -7.34 -5.14
CA LEU A 33 9.67 -7.43 -4.22
C LEU A 33 9.51 -8.60 -3.22
N LEU A 34 8.32 -8.76 -2.64
CA LEU A 34 8.02 -9.87 -1.72
C LEU A 34 8.15 -11.22 -2.43
N SER A 35 7.65 -11.36 -3.64
CA SER A 35 7.82 -12.58 -4.44
C SER A 35 9.30 -12.90 -4.70
N LEU A 36 10.07 -11.90 -5.11
CA LEU A 36 11.51 -12.03 -5.42
C LEU A 36 12.37 -12.28 -4.17
N SER A 37 11.88 -11.90 -2.99
CA SER A 37 12.56 -12.17 -1.73
C SER A 37 12.39 -13.62 -1.23
N GLY A 38 11.62 -14.44 -1.96
CA GLY A 38 11.36 -15.83 -1.60
C GLY A 38 10.39 -15.98 -0.43
N SER A 39 9.73 -14.90 0.01
CA SER A 39 8.69 -14.95 1.03
C SER A 39 7.40 -15.59 0.51
N GLU A 40 6.44 -15.80 1.39
CA GLU A 40 5.12 -16.33 1.02
C GLU A 40 4.47 -15.54 -0.10
N THR A 41 3.63 -16.20 -0.87
CA THR A 41 2.99 -15.63 -2.05
C THR A 41 2.18 -14.38 -1.69
N PRO A 42 2.55 -13.20 -2.17
CA PRO A 42 1.77 -11.99 -1.95
C PRO A 42 0.41 -12.09 -2.66
N PRO A 43 -0.56 -11.25 -2.31
CA PRO A 43 -1.83 -11.19 -3.01
C PRO A 43 -1.63 -11.01 -4.51
N LYS A 44 -2.32 -11.81 -5.33
CA LYS A 44 -2.28 -11.62 -6.78
C LYS A 44 -2.86 -10.26 -7.15
N CYS A 45 -2.23 -9.59 -8.08
CA CYS A 45 -2.64 -8.26 -8.52
C CYS A 45 -2.41 -8.07 -10.01
N SER A 46 -3.11 -7.08 -10.58
CA SER A 46 -2.92 -6.59 -11.94
C SER A 46 -2.98 -5.06 -11.92
N PHE A 47 -2.00 -4.41 -12.53
CA PHE A 47 -1.98 -2.95 -12.64
C PHE A 47 -2.67 -2.51 -13.93
N ILE A 48 -3.66 -1.66 -13.81
CA ILE A 48 -4.44 -1.06 -14.90
C ILE A 48 -3.94 0.37 -15.09
N PRO A 49 -3.14 0.67 -16.11
CA PRO A 49 -2.69 2.03 -16.38
C PRO A 49 -3.86 2.99 -16.58
N ARG A 50 -3.69 4.25 -16.24
CA ARG A 50 -4.74 5.29 -16.32
C ARG A 50 -5.46 5.35 -17.67
N ASN A 51 -4.70 5.20 -18.76
CA ASN A 51 -5.19 5.32 -20.13
C ASN A 51 -5.56 3.98 -20.77
N ALA A 52 -5.47 2.88 -20.02
CA ALA A 52 -5.80 1.55 -20.50
C ALA A 52 -7.24 1.14 -20.13
N LYS A 53 -7.85 0.36 -20.98
CA LYS A 53 -9.11 -0.31 -20.68
C LYS A 53 -8.79 -1.68 -20.09
N PRO A 54 -9.28 -2.01 -18.88
CA PRO A 54 -9.03 -3.33 -18.29
C PRO A 54 -9.56 -4.45 -19.22
N MET A 55 -8.68 -5.40 -19.53
CA MET A 55 -9.06 -6.57 -20.33
C MET A 55 -9.83 -7.57 -19.46
N GLU A 56 -10.76 -8.27 -20.04
CA GLU A 56 -11.58 -9.23 -19.32
C GLU A 56 -10.75 -10.38 -18.74
N GLU A 57 -9.81 -10.88 -19.52
CA GLU A 57 -8.89 -11.94 -19.10
C GLU A 57 -8.08 -11.53 -17.88
N GLU A 58 -7.56 -10.28 -17.85
CA GLU A 58 -6.82 -9.75 -16.73
C GLU A 58 -7.69 -9.61 -15.48
N ILE A 59 -8.92 -9.10 -15.64
CA ILE A 59 -9.88 -8.98 -14.54
C ILE A 59 -10.18 -10.36 -13.94
N MET A 60 -10.41 -11.35 -14.79
CA MET A 60 -10.83 -12.69 -14.38
C MET A 60 -9.67 -13.57 -13.89
N SER A 61 -8.42 -13.23 -14.19
CA SER A 61 -7.24 -13.99 -13.79
C SER A 61 -7.01 -14.04 -12.27
N LEU A 62 -7.50 -13.04 -11.54
CA LEU A 62 -7.38 -12.99 -10.08
C LEU A 62 -8.35 -14.00 -9.43
N PRO A 63 -7.97 -14.66 -8.34
CA PRO A 63 -8.83 -15.57 -7.61
C PRO A 63 -9.97 -14.82 -6.87
N GLY A 64 -11.04 -15.56 -6.53
CA GLY A 64 -12.16 -15.06 -5.74
C GLY A 64 -13.24 -14.36 -6.56
N GLU A 65 -14.35 -14.01 -5.92
CA GLU A 65 -15.53 -13.38 -6.53
C GLU A 65 -15.52 -11.84 -6.42
N LYS A 66 -14.64 -11.30 -5.59
CA LYS A 66 -14.48 -9.86 -5.38
C LYS A 66 -13.05 -9.46 -5.71
N ALA A 67 -12.88 -8.21 -6.08
CA ALA A 67 -11.57 -7.57 -6.26
C ALA A 67 -11.50 -6.29 -5.43
N VAL A 68 -10.30 -5.99 -4.93
CA VAL A 68 -9.99 -4.70 -4.33
C VAL A 68 -9.35 -3.82 -5.40
N LEU A 69 -9.90 -2.66 -5.62
CA LEU A 69 -9.36 -1.65 -6.53
C LEU A 69 -8.70 -0.55 -5.70
N LYS A 70 -7.45 -0.23 -5.99
CA LYS A 70 -6.68 0.78 -5.28
C LYS A 70 -6.07 1.78 -6.26
N ILE A 71 -6.27 3.06 -6.03
CA ILE A 71 -5.62 4.10 -6.82
C ILE A 71 -4.10 4.04 -6.63
N ILE A 72 -3.35 4.21 -7.71
CA ILE A 72 -1.89 4.35 -7.68
C ILE A 72 -1.53 5.79 -8.01
N SER A 73 -0.93 6.46 -7.04
CA SER A 73 -0.48 7.85 -7.12
C SER A 73 0.77 8.04 -6.26
N PRO A 74 1.71 8.89 -6.64
CA PRO A 74 2.86 9.24 -5.82
C PRO A 74 2.51 10.11 -4.61
N THR A 75 1.36 10.78 -4.65
CA THR A 75 1.00 11.83 -3.71
C THR A 75 -0.15 11.46 -2.77
N ILE A 76 -1.04 10.55 -3.18
CA ILE A 76 -2.21 10.16 -2.36
C ILE A 76 -1.82 9.03 -1.41
N VAL A 77 -1.58 9.36 -0.15
CA VAL A 77 -1.21 8.41 0.91
C VAL A 77 -2.48 7.80 1.53
N HIS A 78 -3.42 8.63 1.97
CA HIS A 78 -4.68 8.20 2.63
C HIS A 78 -5.77 7.88 1.61
N LYS A 79 -5.55 6.80 0.84
CA LYS A 79 -6.40 6.42 -0.30
C LYS A 79 -7.85 6.16 0.08
N THR A 80 -8.09 5.57 1.26
CA THR A 80 -9.44 5.18 1.72
C THR A 80 -10.34 6.40 1.93
N GLU A 81 -9.81 7.47 2.52
CA GLU A 81 -10.55 8.69 2.85
C GLU A 81 -11.09 9.41 1.62
N VAL A 82 -10.40 9.28 0.49
CA VAL A 82 -10.77 9.92 -0.78
C VAL A 82 -11.45 8.97 -1.76
N GLY A 83 -11.86 7.78 -1.29
CA GLY A 83 -12.50 6.77 -2.13
C GLY A 83 -11.56 6.10 -3.13
N GLY A 84 -10.25 6.15 -2.86
CA GLY A 84 -9.19 5.54 -3.64
C GLY A 84 -9.00 4.03 -3.37
N VAL A 85 -9.84 3.43 -2.51
CA VAL A 85 -9.93 1.99 -2.30
C VAL A 85 -11.39 1.56 -2.43
N ARG A 86 -11.66 0.54 -3.25
CA ARG A 86 -13.02 0.01 -3.45
C ARG A 86 -13.00 -1.51 -3.55
N ILE A 87 -13.94 -2.16 -2.90
CA ILE A 87 -14.21 -3.59 -3.05
C ILE A 87 -15.41 -3.74 -3.97
N VAL A 88 -15.24 -4.48 -5.05
CA VAL A 88 -16.28 -4.67 -6.06
C VAL A 88 -16.45 -6.14 -6.44
N PRO A 89 -17.63 -6.58 -6.90
CA PRO A 89 -17.77 -7.87 -7.56
C PRO A 89 -16.80 -7.95 -8.75
N LYS A 90 -16.09 -9.07 -8.87
CA LYS A 90 -15.10 -9.29 -9.93
C LYS A 90 -15.78 -9.68 -11.25
N THR A 91 -16.56 -8.77 -11.79
CA THR A 91 -17.13 -8.87 -13.14
C THR A 91 -16.58 -7.74 -14.02
N PRO A 92 -16.36 -7.97 -15.32
CA PRO A 92 -15.76 -6.97 -16.20
C PRO A 92 -16.47 -5.62 -16.16
N ASP A 93 -17.79 -5.59 -16.16
CA ASP A 93 -18.57 -4.35 -16.16
C ASP A 93 -18.45 -3.58 -14.85
N LYS A 94 -18.47 -4.29 -13.70
CA LYS A 94 -18.34 -3.66 -12.39
C LYS A 94 -16.94 -3.10 -12.18
N VAL A 95 -15.92 -3.86 -12.55
CA VAL A 95 -14.53 -3.42 -12.45
C VAL A 95 -14.27 -2.22 -13.37
N ARG A 96 -14.66 -2.29 -14.65
CA ARG A 96 -14.50 -1.18 -15.60
C ARG A 96 -15.24 0.08 -15.17
N SER A 97 -16.46 -0.05 -14.66
CA SER A 97 -17.24 1.07 -14.15
C SER A 97 -16.56 1.69 -12.91
N ALA A 98 -16.11 0.85 -11.98
CA ALA A 98 -15.43 1.34 -10.78
C ALA A 98 -14.10 2.03 -11.09
N VAL A 99 -13.27 1.47 -11.99
CA VAL A 99 -12.02 2.08 -12.44
C VAL A 99 -12.26 3.47 -13.02
N ARG A 100 -13.20 3.61 -13.95
CA ARG A 100 -13.55 4.92 -14.54
C ARG A 100 -13.98 5.94 -13.48
N ARG A 101 -14.84 5.52 -12.57
CA ARG A 101 -15.33 6.38 -11.48
C ARG A 101 -14.21 6.78 -10.53
N MET A 102 -13.32 5.86 -10.16
CA MET A 102 -12.18 6.17 -9.30
C MET A 102 -11.25 7.20 -9.94
N LEU A 103 -10.93 7.04 -11.22
CA LEU A 103 -10.06 7.97 -11.95
C LEU A 103 -10.68 9.36 -12.10
N SER A 104 -12.02 9.47 -12.09
CA SER A 104 -12.75 10.75 -12.17
C SER A 104 -12.98 11.39 -10.79
N GLU A 105 -13.47 10.61 -9.82
CA GLU A 105 -13.93 11.11 -8.52
C GLU A 105 -12.78 11.36 -7.51
N VAL A 106 -11.71 10.56 -7.58
CA VAL A 106 -10.62 10.67 -6.61
C VAL A 106 -9.88 12.01 -6.70
N PRO A 107 -9.57 12.58 -7.88
CA PRO A 107 -8.96 13.90 -7.96
C PRO A 107 -9.79 15.01 -7.30
N GLU A 108 -11.10 14.99 -7.49
CA GLU A 108 -12.02 15.95 -6.87
C GLU A 108 -12.02 15.82 -5.36
N ARG A 109 -12.23 14.61 -4.83
CA ARG A 109 -12.25 14.34 -3.40
C ARG A 109 -10.92 14.63 -2.71
N TYR A 110 -9.82 14.37 -3.39
CA TYR A 110 -8.50 14.67 -2.83
C TYR A 110 -8.21 16.16 -2.84
N ALA A 111 -8.67 16.91 -3.85
CA ALA A 111 -8.61 18.36 -3.86
C ALA A 111 -9.41 18.96 -2.69
N GLU A 112 -10.65 18.51 -2.46
CA GLU A 112 -11.44 18.91 -1.30
C GLU A 112 -10.77 18.54 0.04
N TRP A 113 -10.10 17.38 0.09
CA TRP A 113 -9.36 16.98 1.29
C TRP A 113 -8.17 17.89 1.55
N ILE A 114 -7.40 18.27 0.52
CA ILE A 114 -6.29 19.22 0.62
C ILE A 114 -6.80 20.60 1.08
N GLU A 115 -7.92 21.08 0.55
CA GLU A 115 -8.51 22.36 0.94
C GLU A 115 -8.92 22.39 2.42
N ARG A 116 -9.38 21.25 2.96
CA ARG A 116 -9.70 21.10 4.40
C ARG A 116 -8.46 20.92 5.27
N CYS A 117 -7.40 20.30 4.74
CA CYS A 117 -6.17 19.98 5.46
C CYS A 117 -4.92 20.55 4.75
N PRO A 118 -4.80 21.87 4.57
CA PRO A 118 -3.74 22.47 3.74
C PRO A 118 -2.32 22.22 4.26
N ALA A 119 -2.16 21.99 5.56
CA ALA A 119 -0.87 21.64 6.15
C ALA A 119 -0.33 20.27 5.68
N SER A 120 -1.21 19.38 5.24
CA SER A 120 -0.87 18.05 4.73
C SER A 120 -0.76 18.00 3.20
N ALA A 121 -0.91 19.15 2.53
CA ALA A 121 -0.81 19.21 1.08
C ALA A 121 0.62 18.89 0.61
N PRO A 122 0.78 17.98 -0.37
CA PRO A 122 2.07 17.77 -1.01
C PRO A 122 2.65 19.06 -1.58
N GLU A 123 3.98 19.19 -1.55
CA GLU A 123 4.66 20.40 -2.03
C GLU A 123 4.31 20.73 -3.48
N SER A 124 4.14 19.70 -4.33
CA SER A 124 3.77 19.82 -5.74
C SER A 124 2.40 20.46 -5.97
N TYR A 125 1.54 20.53 -4.97
CA TYR A 125 0.19 21.10 -5.07
C TYR A 125 0.05 22.43 -4.35
N LYS A 126 1.08 22.91 -3.69
CA LYS A 126 1.05 24.21 -3.00
C LYS A 126 0.77 25.36 -3.99
N GLY A 127 -0.17 26.21 -3.63
CA GLY A 127 -0.59 27.34 -4.47
C GLY A 127 -1.56 26.98 -5.60
N LEU A 128 -1.93 25.70 -5.77
CA LEU A 128 -2.99 25.28 -6.68
C LEU A 128 -4.33 25.23 -5.94
N ALA A 129 -5.43 25.59 -6.64
CA ALA A 129 -6.78 25.53 -6.12
C ALA A 129 -7.80 25.19 -7.22
N GLY A 130 -8.98 24.72 -6.83
CA GLY A 130 -10.09 24.43 -7.73
C GLY A 130 -9.71 23.48 -8.86
N THR A 131 -10.11 23.81 -10.08
CA THR A 131 -9.88 22.97 -11.27
C THR A 131 -8.39 22.76 -11.58
N ALA A 132 -7.52 23.74 -11.30
CA ALA A 132 -6.08 23.58 -11.50
C ALA A 132 -5.50 22.50 -10.58
N LEU A 133 -5.91 22.48 -9.32
CA LEU A 133 -5.52 21.45 -8.35
C LEU A 133 -6.05 20.07 -8.77
N GLN A 134 -7.33 19.98 -9.14
CA GLN A 134 -7.94 18.71 -9.60
C GLN A 134 -7.21 18.14 -10.84
N ASN A 135 -6.87 19.00 -11.80
CA ASN A 135 -6.13 18.58 -13.00
C ASN A 135 -4.71 18.09 -12.67
N ALA A 136 -4.02 18.77 -11.76
CA ALA A 136 -2.68 18.34 -11.30
C ALA A 136 -2.75 16.97 -10.62
N ILE A 137 -3.69 16.78 -9.69
CA ILE A 137 -3.92 15.48 -9.04
C ILE A 137 -4.25 14.39 -10.07
N ALA A 138 -5.17 14.70 -11.00
CA ALA A 138 -5.54 13.77 -12.05
C ALA A 138 -4.35 13.39 -12.94
N ALA A 139 -3.43 14.31 -13.23
CA ALA A 139 -2.23 14.04 -14.01
C ALA A 139 -1.26 13.09 -13.28
N ASP A 140 -1.21 13.15 -11.95
CA ASP A 140 -0.34 12.31 -11.13
C ASP A 140 -0.87 10.88 -10.93
N LEU A 141 -2.15 10.62 -11.22
CA LEU A 141 -2.67 9.26 -11.15
C LEU A 141 -2.00 8.37 -12.19
N LYS A 142 -1.36 7.30 -11.74
CA LYS A 142 -0.72 6.29 -12.61
C LYS A 142 -1.72 5.29 -13.15
N GLY A 143 -2.75 4.97 -12.37
CA GLY A 143 -3.77 4.01 -12.71
C GLY A 143 -4.46 3.43 -11.48
N VAL A 144 -5.01 2.24 -11.65
CA VAL A 144 -5.69 1.49 -10.59
C VAL A 144 -5.05 0.11 -10.48
N LEU A 145 -4.69 -0.27 -9.28
CA LEU A 145 -4.26 -1.63 -8.96
C LEU A 145 -5.48 -2.46 -8.61
N GLN A 146 -5.72 -3.52 -9.34
CA GLN A 146 -6.66 -4.56 -8.99
C GLN A 146 -5.94 -5.63 -8.18
N VAL A 147 -6.42 -5.92 -6.97
CA VAL A 147 -5.80 -6.86 -6.04
C VAL A 147 -6.81 -7.93 -5.66
N GLN A 148 -6.33 -9.14 -5.46
CA GLN A 148 -7.11 -10.23 -4.88
C GLN A 148 -7.74 -9.76 -3.57
N PHE A 149 -9.04 -9.99 -3.41
CA PHE A 149 -9.70 -9.76 -2.13
C PHE A 149 -9.36 -10.90 -1.17
N MET A 150 -8.70 -10.55 -0.08
CA MET A 150 -8.39 -11.47 1.01
C MET A 150 -9.23 -11.03 2.21
N PRO A 151 -10.35 -11.73 2.51
CA PRO A 151 -11.15 -11.39 3.67
C PRO A 151 -10.33 -11.64 4.94
N PRO A 152 -10.49 -10.83 5.98
CA PRO A 152 -9.92 -11.13 7.29
C PRO A 152 -10.56 -12.40 7.86
N ASP A 153 -9.80 -13.18 8.61
CA ASP A 153 -10.29 -14.42 9.23
C ASP A 153 -11.40 -14.17 10.24
N SER A 154 -11.43 -13.00 10.83
CA SER A 154 -12.51 -12.54 11.72
C SER A 154 -12.69 -11.03 11.61
N ALA A 155 -13.83 -10.52 12.13
CA ALA A 155 -14.09 -9.09 12.26
C ALA A 155 -13.59 -8.52 13.62
N SER A 156 -12.83 -9.31 14.38
CA SER A 156 -12.34 -8.89 15.69
C SER A 156 -11.09 -8.02 15.60
N PHE A 157 -10.83 -7.27 16.64
CA PHE A 157 -9.61 -6.48 16.82
C PHE A 157 -8.35 -7.35 16.71
N GLY A 158 -7.30 -6.83 16.07
CA GLY A 158 -6.01 -7.51 15.99
C GLY A 158 -5.83 -8.43 14.78
N ASN A 159 -6.70 -8.37 13.77
CA ASN A 159 -6.58 -9.18 12.55
C ASN A 159 -5.57 -8.67 11.53
N GLU A 160 -5.08 -7.48 11.72
CA GLU A 160 -4.08 -6.88 10.85
C GLU A 160 -2.77 -6.72 11.61
N LEU A 161 -1.67 -7.02 10.94
CA LEU A 161 -0.33 -6.83 11.45
C LEU A 161 0.40 -5.80 10.60
N ILE A 162 1.19 -4.97 11.24
CA ILE A 162 2.15 -4.10 10.56
C ILE A 162 3.55 -4.64 10.77
N VAL A 163 4.30 -4.79 9.70
CA VAL A 163 5.74 -5.11 9.73
C VAL A 163 6.46 -4.03 8.95
N GLY A 164 7.45 -3.43 9.55
CA GLY A 164 8.20 -2.33 8.96
C GLY A 164 9.70 -2.54 9.04
N LEU A 165 10.41 -2.10 8.01
CA LEU A 165 11.86 -1.98 7.99
C LEU A 165 12.22 -0.51 7.87
N ARG A 166 13.06 -0.02 8.78
CA ARG A 166 13.48 1.37 8.81
C ARG A 166 14.99 1.48 9.02
N ARG A 167 15.64 2.23 8.15
CA ARG A 167 17.02 2.61 8.41
C ARG A 167 17.07 3.79 9.39
N THR A 168 17.76 3.61 10.48
CA THR A 168 18.02 4.65 11.48
C THR A 168 19.47 5.11 11.35
N ARG A 169 19.74 6.34 11.79
CA ARG A 169 21.08 6.92 11.73
C ARG A 169 22.01 6.28 12.75
N GLU A 170 21.48 6.01 13.95
CA GLU A 170 22.29 5.52 15.08
C GLU A 170 22.40 4.00 15.11
N PHE A 171 21.37 3.29 14.65
CA PHE A 171 21.23 1.83 14.87
C PHE A 171 21.23 0.99 13.58
N GLY A 172 21.42 1.62 12.40
CA GLY A 172 21.32 0.88 11.15
C GLY A 172 19.88 0.46 10.80
N MET A 173 19.71 -0.77 10.30
CA MET A 173 18.40 -1.28 9.94
C MET A 173 17.65 -1.85 11.14
N VAL A 174 16.45 -1.37 11.34
CA VAL A 174 15.53 -1.80 12.41
C VAL A 174 14.32 -2.45 11.77
N ILE A 175 14.00 -3.67 12.19
CA ILE A 175 12.71 -4.30 11.92
C ILE A 175 11.76 -4.01 13.08
N SER A 176 10.52 -3.71 12.76
CA SER A 176 9.45 -3.53 13.76
C SER A 176 8.21 -4.32 13.33
N ALA A 177 7.48 -4.85 14.30
CA ALA A 177 6.20 -5.48 14.07
C ALA A 177 5.23 -5.18 15.21
N GLY A 178 3.95 -5.11 14.88
CA GLY A 178 2.89 -4.85 15.84
C GLY A 178 1.51 -5.06 15.24
N LEU A 179 0.49 -4.76 16.03
CA LEU A 179 -0.88 -4.73 15.54
C LEU A 179 -1.03 -3.60 14.52
N GLY A 180 -1.74 -3.88 13.43
CA GLY A 180 -2.09 -2.92 12.38
C GLY A 180 -3.59 -2.60 12.37
N GLY A 181 -4.01 -1.91 11.29
CA GLY A 181 -5.40 -1.52 11.09
C GLY A 181 -5.79 -0.21 11.77
N THR A 182 -6.90 0.35 11.29
CA THR A 182 -7.44 1.64 11.78
C THR A 182 -7.81 1.60 13.25
N ASP A 183 -8.27 0.45 13.75
CA ASP A 183 -8.61 0.29 15.15
C ASP A 183 -7.39 0.41 16.07
N THR A 184 -6.23 -0.06 15.61
CA THR A 184 -4.98 0.05 16.36
C THR A 184 -4.51 1.50 16.44
N GLU A 185 -4.69 2.30 15.40
CA GLU A 185 -4.38 3.73 15.42
C GLU A 185 -5.22 4.46 16.49
N LEU A 186 -6.51 4.10 16.61
CA LEU A 186 -7.40 4.66 17.62
C LEU A 186 -7.01 4.27 19.07
N TYR A 187 -6.39 3.12 19.24
CA TYR A 187 -5.99 2.63 20.56
C TYR A 187 -4.50 2.81 20.87
N ALA A 188 -3.69 3.28 19.90
CA ALA A 188 -2.25 3.40 20.03
C ALA A 188 -1.81 4.20 21.27
N GLU A 189 -2.55 5.26 21.62
CA GLU A 189 -2.28 6.09 22.79
C GLU A 189 -2.59 5.41 24.13
N ARG A 190 -3.39 4.35 24.11
CA ARG A 190 -3.83 3.60 25.31
C ARG A 190 -2.94 2.40 25.62
N PHE A 191 -2.13 1.96 24.66
CA PHE A 191 -1.18 0.87 24.91
C PHE A 191 0.01 1.34 25.76
N ARG A 192 0.44 0.50 26.70
CA ARG A 192 1.70 0.73 27.41
C ARG A 192 2.86 0.66 26.42
N LYS A 193 3.90 1.46 26.66
CA LYS A 193 5.13 1.40 25.83
C LYS A 193 5.66 -0.04 25.77
N GLY A 194 5.95 -0.50 24.55
CA GLY A 194 6.49 -1.84 24.30
C GLY A 194 5.46 -2.97 24.22
N GLN A 195 4.17 -2.69 24.35
CA GLN A 195 3.12 -3.70 24.23
C GLN A 195 2.44 -3.75 22.84
N ALA A 196 2.41 -2.65 22.12
CA ALA A 196 1.78 -2.59 20.80
C ALA A 196 2.73 -2.92 19.66
N ILE A 197 4.00 -2.58 19.81
CA ILE A 197 5.03 -2.72 18.76
C ILE A 197 6.33 -3.20 19.41
N VAL A 198 6.96 -4.18 18.80
CA VAL A 198 8.35 -4.56 19.06
C VAL A 198 9.27 -4.07 17.97
N ALA A 199 10.53 -3.86 18.31
CA ALA A 199 11.57 -3.49 17.36
C ALA A 199 12.89 -4.18 17.72
N ALA A 200 13.64 -4.56 16.70
CA ALA A 200 14.97 -5.15 16.86
C ALA A 200 15.90 -4.69 15.73
N LEU A 201 17.19 -4.75 15.98
CA LEU A 201 18.20 -4.53 14.94
C LEU A 201 18.29 -5.76 14.06
N THR A 202 18.22 -5.57 12.74
CA THR A 202 18.27 -6.71 11.80
C THR A 202 19.60 -7.44 11.83
N GLU A 203 20.68 -6.78 12.25
CA GLU A 203 22.03 -7.37 12.40
C GLU A 203 22.17 -8.24 13.67
N LEU A 204 21.28 -8.04 14.65
CA LEU A 204 21.36 -8.73 15.97
C LEU A 204 20.19 -9.68 16.21
N THR A 205 19.32 -9.88 15.23
CA THR A 205 18.17 -10.78 15.37
C THR A 205 17.97 -11.58 14.09
N ASP A 206 17.51 -12.81 14.24
CA ASP A 206 16.98 -13.62 13.16
C ASP A 206 15.44 -13.66 13.21
N GLY A 207 14.83 -14.36 12.25
CA GLY A 207 13.39 -14.45 12.15
C GLY A 207 12.72 -15.09 13.36
N ASP A 208 13.32 -16.16 13.90
CA ASP A 208 12.78 -16.90 15.04
C ASP A 208 12.87 -16.07 16.33
N ALA A 209 14.01 -15.45 16.58
CA ALA A 209 14.22 -14.56 17.74
C ALA A 209 13.28 -13.34 17.68
N PHE A 210 13.10 -12.75 16.49
CA PHE A 210 12.18 -11.63 16.31
C PHE A 210 10.73 -12.07 16.51
N PHE A 211 10.34 -13.23 16.00
CA PHE A 211 8.99 -13.77 16.21
C PHE A 211 8.69 -14.05 17.67
N GLU A 212 9.63 -14.60 18.43
CA GLU A 212 9.50 -14.78 19.88
C GLU A 212 9.38 -13.44 20.65
N LEU A 213 10.06 -12.39 20.16
CA LEU A 213 9.89 -11.05 20.69
C LEU A 213 8.48 -10.50 20.39
N PHE A 214 8.00 -10.69 19.16
CA PHE A 214 6.65 -10.28 18.73
C PHE A 214 5.56 -10.98 19.51
N ARG A 215 5.67 -12.28 19.78
CA ARG A 215 4.70 -13.04 20.60
C ARG A 215 4.53 -12.52 22.03
N LYS A 216 5.43 -11.69 22.51
CA LYS A 216 5.32 -11.05 23.83
C LYS A 216 4.52 -9.73 23.80
N THR A 217 4.13 -9.26 22.60
CA THR A 217 3.20 -8.16 22.46
C THR A 217 1.80 -8.69 22.65
N VAL A 218 1.13 -8.26 23.74
CA VAL A 218 -0.25 -8.57 24.15
C VAL A 218 -0.50 -10.02 24.45
#